data_db372c95f67757929d601925a7b04337
#
_entry.id   db372c95f67757929d601925a7b04337
#
_cell.length_a   1.000
_cell.length_b   1.000
_cell.length_c   1.000
_cell.angle_alpha   90.00
_cell.angle_beta   90.00
_cell.angle_gamma   90.00
#
_symmetry.space_group_name_H-M   'P 1'
#
loop_
_entity.id
_entity.type
_entity.pdbx_description
1 polymer ?
#
loop_
_entity_poly.entity_id
_entity_poly.type
_entity_poly.pdbx_seq_one_letter_code
_entity_poly.pdbx_strand_id
1 'polypeptide(L)'
;MRRVNCADCGVKVEQVPWARGKQELTTTYQKFLAHWAKKLSWKEVAVSFRTSWEKVFQSVEYIVVWGLEHRDLFGVTAIGVDEIAWRKGHNYLTMVYQINAGNTRLLWIGKDRTIKTLLRFYHFFGKERNLELAYVCS
;
A
#
# COMPACT_ATOMS: atom_id res chain seq x y z
N MET A 1 -3.16 -26.74 0.00
CA MET A 1 -2.63 -27.05 1.36
C MET A 1 -3.23 -28.36 1.81
N ARG A 2 -2.43 -29.26 2.35
CA ARG A 2 -2.92 -30.53 2.87
C ARG A 2 -3.58 -30.33 4.23
N ARG A 3 -4.63 -31.09 4.49
CA ARG A 3 -5.25 -31.20 5.81
C ARG A 3 -4.81 -32.51 6.43
N VAL A 4 -4.34 -32.46 7.65
CA VAL A 4 -3.95 -33.64 8.44
C VAL A 4 -4.93 -33.76 9.62
N ASN A 5 -5.50 -34.90 9.81
CA ASN A 5 -6.30 -35.18 10.99
C ASN A 5 -5.38 -35.78 12.06
N CYS A 6 -5.11 -35.00 13.10
CA CYS A 6 -4.31 -35.44 14.24
C CYS A 6 -5.24 -36.00 15.31
N ALA A 7 -4.89 -37.14 15.88
CA ALA A 7 -5.68 -37.78 16.93
C ALA A 7 -5.84 -36.91 18.18
N ASP A 8 -4.79 -36.09 18.52
CA ASP A 8 -4.77 -35.31 19.75
C ASP A 8 -5.27 -33.87 19.57
N CYS A 9 -5.08 -33.24 18.38
CA CYS A 9 -5.36 -31.81 18.17
C CYS A 9 -6.35 -31.54 17.02
N GLY A 10 -6.98 -32.59 16.48
CA GLY A 10 -7.98 -32.47 15.41
C GLY A 10 -7.41 -32.11 14.05
N VAL A 11 -8.25 -31.52 13.18
CA VAL A 11 -7.85 -31.17 11.81
C VAL A 11 -6.95 -29.95 11.79
N LYS A 12 -5.71 -30.12 11.32
CA LYS A 12 -4.72 -29.08 11.10
C LYS A 12 -4.47 -28.89 9.62
N VAL A 13 -4.20 -27.65 9.26
CA VAL A 13 -3.80 -27.28 7.89
C VAL A 13 -2.29 -27.07 7.87
N GLU A 14 -1.63 -27.69 6.91
CA GLU A 14 -0.19 -27.50 6.69
C GLU A 14 0.13 -26.02 6.48
N GLN A 15 1.10 -25.49 7.25
CA GLN A 15 1.65 -24.17 7.00
C GLN A 15 2.78 -24.30 5.99
N VAL A 16 2.67 -23.55 4.90
CA VAL A 16 3.69 -23.51 3.85
C VAL A 16 4.28 -22.11 3.75
N PRO A 17 5.61 -21.95 3.58
CA PRO A 17 6.26 -20.64 3.61
C PRO A 17 5.89 -19.73 2.43
N TRP A 18 5.35 -20.29 1.36
CA TRP A 18 4.99 -19.55 0.14
C TRP A 18 3.52 -19.12 0.06
N ALA A 19 2.70 -19.44 1.07
CA ALA A 19 1.30 -19.02 1.11
C ALA A 19 0.88 -18.66 2.55
N ARG A 20 0.02 -17.66 2.70
CA ARG A 20 -0.50 -17.23 4.00
C ARG A 20 -1.98 -17.53 4.13
N GLY A 21 -2.36 -18.24 5.19
CA GLY A 21 -3.76 -18.49 5.55
C GLY A 21 -4.55 -19.19 4.46
N LYS A 22 -5.73 -18.66 4.13
CA LYS A 22 -6.65 -19.21 3.12
C LYS A 22 -6.42 -18.66 1.71
N GLN A 23 -5.31 -17.97 1.47
CA GLN A 23 -5.04 -17.38 0.15
C GLN A 23 -4.81 -18.45 -0.89
N GLU A 24 -5.43 -18.27 -2.06
CA GLU A 24 -5.31 -19.20 -3.20
C GLU A 24 -4.03 -18.99 -3.99
N LEU A 25 -3.41 -17.80 -3.88
CA LEU A 25 -2.21 -17.42 -4.60
C LEU A 25 -0.97 -17.50 -3.70
N THR A 26 0.13 -17.93 -4.27
CA THR A 26 1.43 -17.85 -3.59
C THR A 26 1.89 -16.40 -3.48
N THR A 27 2.67 -16.09 -2.46
CA THR A 27 3.24 -14.73 -2.26
C THR A 27 4.06 -14.27 -3.48
N THR A 28 4.81 -15.18 -4.09
CA THR A 28 5.60 -14.89 -5.30
C THR A 28 4.71 -14.51 -6.48
N TYR A 29 3.61 -15.24 -6.68
CA TYR A 29 2.67 -14.94 -7.77
C TYR A 29 1.90 -13.63 -7.52
N GLN A 30 1.55 -13.32 -6.29
CA GLN A 30 0.97 -12.01 -5.94
C GLN A 30 1.94 -10.86 -6.26
N LYS A 31 3.23 -10.99 -5.91
CA LYS A 31 4.25 -10.00 -6.27
C LYS A 31 4.37 -9.84 -7.79
N PHE A 32 4.32 -10.93 -8.52
CA PHE A 32 4.36 -10.94 -9.98
C PHE A 32 3.16 -10.19 -10.58
N LEU A 33 1.93 -10.51 -10.17
CA LEU A 33 0.72 -9.83 -10.65
C LEU A 33 0.74 -8.33 -10.33
N ALA A 34 1.13 -7.95 -9.10
CA ALA A 34 1.24 -6.56 -8.69
C ALA A 34 2.32 -5.79 -9.49
N HIS A 35 3.42 -6.46 -9.87
CA HIS A 35 4.42 -5.85 -10.75
C HIS A 35 3.86 -5.47 -12.12
N TRP A 36 3.09 -6.38 -12.74
CA TRP A 36 2.47 -6.11 -14.03
C TRP A 36 1.33 -5.10 -13.95
N ALA A 37 0.61 -5.04 -12.83
CA ALA A 37 -0.42 -4.04 -12.58
C ALA A 37 0.08 -2.58 -12.50
N LYS A 38 1.39 -2.37 -12.46
CA LYS A 38 2.00 -1.04 -12.63
C LYS A 38 2.08 -0.60 -14.11
N LYS A 39 1.99 -1.54 -15.06
CA LYS A 39 2.22 -1.30 -16.49
C LYS A 39 0.95 -1.50 -17.32
N LEU A 40 0.05 -2.34 -16.86
CA LEU A 40 -1.18 -2.74 -17.55
C LEU A 40 -2.38 -2.50 -16.63
N SER A 41 -3.56 -2.33 -17.21
CA SER A 41 -4.78 -2.33 -16.40
C SER A 41 -5.00 -3.70 -15.72
N TRP A 42 -5.68 -3.72 -14.60
CA TRP A 42 -5.95 -4.97 -13.86
C TRP A 42 -6.70 -6.01 -14.69
N LYS A 43 -7.56 -5.56 -15.61
CA LYS A 43 -8.28 -6.43 -16.54
C LYS A 43 -7.34 -7.07 -17.56
N GLU A 44 -6.41 -6.30 -18.13
CA GLU A 44 -5.39 -6.82 -19.05
C GLU A 44 -4.45 -7.81 -18.36
N VAL A 45 -4.01 -7.51 -17.12
CA VAL A 45 -3.22 -8.45 -16.31
C VAL A 45 -4.01 -9.74 -16.07
N ALA A 46 -5.28 -9.65 -15.72
CA ALA A 46 -6.12 -10.82 -15.48
C ALA A 46 -6.23 -11.71 -16.72
N VAL A 47 -6.48 -11.11 -17.89
CA VAL A 47 -6.56 -11.84 -19.16
C VAL A 47 -5.21 -12.46 -19.54
N SER A 48 -4.13 -11.69 -19.48
CA SER A 48 -2.78 -12.14 -19.88
C SER A 48 -2.26 -13.31 -19.05
N PHE A 49 -2.58 -13.32 -17.77
CA PHE A 49 -2.09 -14.34 -16.83
C PHE A 49 -3.18 -15.35 -16.39
N ARG A 50 -4.30 -15.39 -17.12
CA ARG A 50 -5.41 -16.35 -16.91
C ARG A 50 -5.88 -16.40 -15.45
N THR A 51 -6.10 -15.22 -14.87
CA THR A 51 -6.61 -15.06 -13.51
C THR A 51 -7.81 -14.11 -13.51
N SER A 52 -8.38 -13.81 -12.36
CA SER A 52 -9.44 -12.81 -12.25
C SER A 52 -8.90 -11.44 -11.83
N TRP A 53 -9.61 -10.38 -12.18
CA TRP A 53 -9.21 -9.03 -11.81
C TRP A 53 -9.24 -8.81 -10.29
N GLU A 54 -10.11 -9.51 -9.57
CA GLU A 54 -10.17 -9.50 -8.10
C GLU A 54 -8.88 -10.05 -7.48
N LYS A 55 -8.32 -11.13 -8.07
CA LYS A 55 -7.03 -11.68 -7.64
C LYS A 55 -5.87 -10.72 -7.92
N VAL A 56 -5.94 -9.98 -9.02
CA VAL A 56 -4.99 -8.91 -9.33
C VAL A 56 -5.12 -7.79 -8.29
N PHE A 57 -6.34 -7.34 -8.00
CA PHE A 57 -6.62 -6.33 -6.97
C PHE A 57 -6.06 -6.77 -5.60
N GLN A 58 -6.40 -7.97 -5.14
CA GLN A 58 -5.89 -8.51 -3.86
C GLN A 58 -4.37 -8.60 -3.84
N SER A 59 -3.74 -8.91 -4.97
CA SER A 59 -2.29 -8.95 -5.09
C SER A 59 -1.66 -7.56 -4.96
N VAL A 60 -2.26 -6.56 -5.59
CA VAL A 60 -1.84 -5.16 -5.47
C VAL A 60 -2.03 -4.66 -4.04
N GLU A 61 -3.21 -4.90 -3.45
CA GLU A 61 -3.51 -4.54 -2.06
C GLU A 61 -2.50 -5.15 -1.08
N TYR A 62 -2.20 -6.43 -1.22
CA TYR A 62 -1.20 -7.11 -0.41
C TYR A 62 0.17 -6.42 -0.48
N ILE A 63 0.65 -6.08 -1.68
CA ILE A 63 1.96 -5.43 -1.86
C ILE A 63 1.95 -3.99 -1.34
N VAL A 64 0.84 -3.27 -1.51
CA VAL A 64 0.69 -1.91 -0.98
C VAL A 64 0.71 -1.93 0.55
N VAL A 65 -0.06 -2.80 1.19
CA VAL A 65 -0.08 -2.93 2.66
C VAL A 65 1.31 -3.31 3.18
N TRP A 66 1.95 -4.31 2.57
CA TRP A 66 3.31 -4.71 2.93
C TRP A 66 4.30 -3.55 2.79
N GLY A 67 4.22 -2.80 1.68
CA GLY A 67 5.08 -1.64 1.44
C GLY A 67 4.85 -0.51 2.45
N LEU A 68 3.61 -0.28 2.87
CA LEU A 68 3.28 0.71 3.91
C LEU A 68 3.83 0.32 5.29
N GLU A 69 3.81 -0.95 5.63
CA GLU A 69 4.34 -1.48 6.88
C GLU A 69 5.88 -1.45 6.94
N HIS A 70 6.55 -1.64 5.79
CA HIS A 70 8.01 -1.76 5.69
C HIS A 70 8.68 -0.54 5.07
N ARG A 71 7.96 0.57 4.89
CA ARG A 71 8.55 1.79 4.31
C ARG A 71 9.46 2.48 5.32
N ASP A 72 10.61 2.90 4.85
CA ASP A 72 11.48 3.80 5.58
C ASP A 72 11.06 5.26 5.33
N LEU A 73 10.86 6.02 6.39
CA LEU A 73 10.54 7.44 6.36
C LEU A 73 11.72 8.32 6.81
N PHE A 74 12.90 7.73 6.96
CA PHE A 74 14.10 8.45 7.33
C PHE A 74 14.62 9.31 6.17
N GLY A 75 15.23 10.45 6.49
CA GLY A 75 15.84 11.33 5.49
C GLY A 75 14.84 12.09 4.60
N VAL A 76 13.58 12.18 4.99
CA VAL A 76 12.59 13.02 4.31
C VAL A 76 12.75 14.46 4.81
N THR A 77 13.36 15.31 4.00
CA THR A 77 13.61 16.72 4.35
C THR A 77 12.74 17.69 3.54
N ALA A 78 12.07 17.22 2.49
CA ALA A 78 11.24 18.04 1.63
C ALA A 78 9.92 17.30 1.32
N ILE A 79 8.81 17.97 1.55
CA ILE A 79 7.47 17.45 1.25
C ILE A 79 6.67 18.41 0.38
N GLY A 80 5.86 17.85 -0.51
CA GLY A 80 4.80 18.53 -1.24
C GLY A 80 3.45 18.10 -0.70
N VAL A 81 2.54 19.05 -0.55
CA VAL A 81 1.15 18.81 -0.16
C VAL A 81 0.26 19.17 -1.33
N ASP A 82 -0.60 18.28 -1.75
CA ASP A 82 -1.54 18.48 -2.85
C ASP A 82 -2.93 17.97 -2.47
N GLU A 83 -3.95 18.51 -3.12
CA GLU A 83 -5.34 18.19 -2.87
C GLU A 83 -6.04 17.77 -4.16
N ILE A 84 -6.60 16.59 -4.17
CA ILE A 84 -7.36 16.10 -5.32
C ILE A 84 -8.84 15.90 -4.98
N ALA A 85 -9.72 16.30 -5.92
CA ALA A 85 -11.11 15.91 -5.86
C ALA A 85 -11.25 14.48 -6.39
N TRP A 86 -11.60 13.54 -5.54
CA TRP A 86 -11.73 12.11 -5.93
C TRP A 86 -13.16 11.71 -6.26
N ARG A 87 -14.14 12.56 -5.91
CA ARG A 87 -15.56 12.34 -6.17
C ARG A 87 -16.31 13.68 -6.33
N LYS A 88 -17.40 13.70 -7.08
CA LYS A 88 -18.30 14.86 -7.14
C LYS A 88 -18.83 15.22 -5.75
N GLY A 89 -19.07 16.51 -5.47
CA GLY A 89 -19.66 16.99 -4.21
C GLY A 89 -18.64 17.29 -3.12
N HIS A 90 -17.56 18.02 -3.44
CA HIS A 90 -16.55 18.49 -2.48
C HIS A 90 -15.84 17.39 -1.69
N ASN A 91 -15.66 16.21 -2.29
CA ASN A 91 -14.91 15.13 -1.68
C ASN A 91 -13.44 15.24 -2.10
N TYR A 92 -12.58 15.62 -1.16
CA TYR A 92 -11.16 15.82 -1.40
C TYR A 92 -10.30 14.80 -0.67
N LEU A 93 -9.12 14.55 -1.21
CA LEU A 93 -8.04 13.86 -0.53
C LEU A 93 -6.86 14.82 -0.45
N THR A 94 -6.26 14.93 0.72
CA THR A 94 -4.97 15.59 0.92
C THR A 94 -3.89 14.54 0.75
N MET A 95 -2.96 14.77 -0.16
CA MET A 95 -1.83 13.89 -0.43
C MET A 95 -0.54 14.57 -0.02
N VAL A 96 0.33 13.84 0.66
CA VAL A 96 1.65 14.32 1.02
C VAL A 96 2.70 13.47 0.34
N TYR A 97 3.58 14.11 -0.41
CA TYR A 97 4.66 13.49 -1.16
C TYR A 97 6.02 13.87 -0.59
N GLN A 98 6.95 12.96 -0.63
CA GLN A 98 8.37 13.30 -0.56
C GLN A 98 8.78 13.90 -1.89
N ILE A 99 9.48 15.04 -1.86
CA ILE A 99 10.00 15.73 -3.05
C ILE A 99 11.51 15.98 -2.98
N ASN A 100 12.22 15.22 -2.19
CA ASN A 100 13.69 15.25 -2.18
C ASN A 100 14.25 14.92 -3.57
N ALA A 101 15.37 15.55 -3.93
CA ALA A 101 16.05 15.24 -5.19
C ALA A 101 16.32 13.74 -5.33
N GLY A 102 15.86 13.13 -6.43
CA GLY A 102 16.00 11.71 -6.72
C GLY A 102 15.02 10.77 -6.00
N ASN A 103 14.19 11.28 -5.09
CA ASN A 103 13.23 10.48 -4.34
C ASN A 103 11.84 11.14 -4.31
N THR A 104 11.02 10.82 -5.29
CA THR A 104 9.61 11.26 -5.30
C THR A 104 8.70 10.08 -5.01
N ARG A 105 7.97 10.13 -3.89
CA ARG A 105 7.03 9.08 -3.51
C ARG A 105 5.90 9.63 -2.65
N LEU A 106 4.75 8.98 -2.71
CA LEU A 106 3.62 9.27 -1.85
C LEU A 106 3.93 8.81 -0.41
N LEU A 107 3.84 9.74 0.54
CA LEU A 107 4.07 9.46 1.96
C LEU A 107 2.76 9.15 2.69
N TRP A 108 1.70 9.92 2.40
CA TRP A 108 0.47 9.82 3.16
C TRP A 108 -0.72 10.34 2.36
N ILE A 109 -1.90 9.81 2.66
CA ILE A 109 -3.18 10.28 2.13
C ILE A 109 -4.14 10.48 3.30
N GLY A 110 -4.78 11.64 3.34
CA GLY A 110 -5.86 11.94 4.27
C GLY A 110 -7.16 12.26 3.56
N LYS A 111 -8.28 11.95 4.19
CA LYS A 111 -9.59 12.36 3.72
C LYS A 111 -9.85 13.80 4.11
N ASP A 112 -10.44 14.56 3.22
CA ASP A 112 -10.75 15.98 3.29
C ASP A 112 -9.52 16.92 3.12
N ARG A 113 -9.79 18.20 2.78
CA ARG A 113 -8.81 19.27 2.64
C ARG A 113 -8.92 20.27 3.79
N THR A 114 -8.58 19.84 4.98
CA THR A 114 -8.68 20.69 6.18
C THR A 114 -7.34 20.77 6.91
N ILE A 115 -7.15 21.83 7.67
CA ILE A 115 -5.99 21.96 8.57
C ILE A 115 -5.88 20.73 9.48
N LYS A 116 -7.03 20.21 9.98
CA LYS A 116 -7.05 19.00 10.80
C LYS A 116 -6.52 17.78 10.08
N THR A 117 -6.78 17.67 8.77
CA THR A 117 -6.25 16.58 7.93
C THR A 117 -4.74 16.66 7.82
N LEU A 118 -4.20 17.85 7.58
CA LEU A 118 -2.75 18.05 7.52
C LEU A 118 -2.06 17.83 8.88
N LEU A 119 -2.69 18.25 9.99
CA LEU A 119 -2.18 17.97 11.33
C LEU A 119 -2.11 16.46 11.63
N ARG A 120 -3.04 15.64 11.10
CA ARG A 120 -2.95 14.17 11.20
C ARG A 120 -1.72 13.62 10.51
N PHE A 121 -1.32 14.20 9.37
CA PHE A 121 -0.06 13.83 8.72
C PHE A 121 1.12 14.14 9.63
N TYR A 122 1.24 15.35 10.19
CA TYR A 122 2.37 15.71 11.06
C TYR A 122 2.41 14.83 12.32
N HIS A 123 1.27 14.48 12.88
CA HIS A 123 1.20 13.54 13.99
C HIS A 123 1.67 12.13 13.60
N PHE A 124 1.22 11.62 12.44
CA PHE A 124 1.67 10.36 11.87
C PHE A 124 3.16 10.36 11.56
N PHE A 125 3.67 11.45 10.99
CA PHE A 125 5.07 11.58 10.60
C PHE A 125 6.02 11.60 11.81
N GLY A 126 5.56 12.10 12.93
CA GLY A 126 6.26 12.11 14.22
C GLY A 126 7.12 13.35 14.44
N LYS A 127 7.28 13.70 15.72
CA LYS A 127 7.91 14.96 16.13
C LYS A 127 9.36 15.11 15.61
N GLU A 128 10.15 14.05 15.71
CA GLU A 128 11.56 14.09 15.31
C GLU A 128 11.70 14.35 13.81
N ARG A 129 10.99 13.59 12.98
CA ARG A 129 11.01 13.77 11.53
C ARG A 129 10.42 15.11 11.07
N ASN A 130 9.45 15.64 11.79
CA ASN A 130 8.92 16.98 11.50
C ASN A 130 9.99 18.07 11.68
N LEU A 131 10.92 17.91 12.61
CA LEU A 131 12.03 18.85 12.82
C LEU A 131 13.10 18.78 11.72
N GLU A 132 13.17 17.67 11.00
CA GLU A 132 14.08 17.48 9.86
C GLU A 132 13.54 18.08 8.56
N LEU A 133 12.25 18.47 8.50
CA LEU A 133 11.65 19.07 7.32
C LEU A 133 12.22 20.47 7.09
N ALA A 134 12.96 20.60 5.98
CA ALA A 134 13.52 21.88 5.53
C ALA A 134 12.57 22.63 4.57
N TYR A 135 11.78 21.89 3.79
CA TYR A 135 10.91 22.46 2.77
C TYR A 135 9.51 21.82 2.80
N VAL A 136 8.50 22.69 2.73
CA VAL A 136 7.09 22.32 2.53
C VAL A 136 6.56 23.15 1.37
N CYS A 137 6.09 22.49 0.32
CA CYS A 137 5.49 23.09 -0.87
C CYS A 137 4.00 22.71 -0.93
N SER A 138 3.13 23.63 -1.31
CA SER A 138 1.69 23.43 -1.51
C SER A 138 1.23 24.12 -2.79
#